data_b4c91a69a4c5f2d03ecc69b10cead4e3
#
_entry.id   b4c91a69a4c5f2d03ecc69b10cead4e3
#
_cell.length_a   1.000
_cell.length_b   1.000
_cell.length_c   1.000
_cell.angle_alpha   90.00
_cell.angle_beta   90.00
_cell.angle_gamma   90.00
#
_symmetry.space_group_name_H-M   'P 1'
#
loop_
_entity.id
_entity.type
_entity.pdbx_description
1 polymer ?
#
loop_
_entity_poly.entity_id
_entity_poly.type
_entity_poly.pdbx_seq_one_letter_code
_entity_poly.pdbx_strand_id
1 'polypeptide(L)'
;MEPFERGYGHTLGNALRRVLLSSMPGYAATEVQIAGVLHEYSTIEGVQEDVVDILLNLKGVVLKLHNREDALLSLKKKGEGPVTAGDIEATHDVEIINPEHVIAHLSPGGKLEMQIKVETGRGYLPGNLRVVPEESKGIGKIILDASFSPVKRVSYSVESARVEQRTDLDKLIIDIETNGVIEPEEAIRYAARILVDQLSVFAALEGTAPAVEEKKTPQVDPILLRPVDDLELTVRSANCLKAENIYYIGDLIQRTETELLKTPNLGRKSLNEIKEVLASRGLTLGMKLENWPPAGLETARSN
;
A
#
# COMPACT_ATOMS: atom_id res chain seq x y z
N MET A 1 0.47 -15.61 13.77
CA MET A 1 -0.81 -15.61 13.02
C MET A 1 -1.47 -16.97 13.17
N GLU A 2 -2.70 -17.01 13.62
CA GLU A 2 -3.51 -18.20 13.86
C GLU A 2 -5.00 -17.83 13.89
N PRO A 3 -5.93 -18.75 13.62
CA PRO A 3 -5.71 -20.13 13.17
C PRO A 3 -5.66 -20.25 11.64
N PHE A 4 -4.95 -21.26 11.14
CA PHE A 4 -5.00 -21.69 9.75
C PHE A 4 -5.44 -23.17 9.69
N GLU A 5 -6.03 -23.59 8.58
CA GLU A 5 -6.29 -24.99 8.32
C GLU A 5 -4.97 -25.76 8.19
N ARG A 6 -4.98 -27.04 8.56
CA ARG A 6 -3.81 -27.89 8.57
C ARG A 6 -3.05 -27.89 7.24
N GLY A 7 -1.74 -27.63 7.28
CA GLY A 7 -0.86 -27.54 6.12
C GLY A 7 -0.72 -26.17 5.51
N TYR A 8 -1.67 -25.25 5.73
CA TYR A 8 -1.60 -23.89 5.19
C TYR A 8 -0.52 -23.05 5.86
N GLY A 9 -0.17 -23.34 7.12
CA GLY A 9 0.94 -22.67 7.80
C GLY A 9 2.24 -22.76 7.01
N HIS A 10 2.61 -23.94 6.52
CA HIS A 10 3.81 -24.15 5.70
C HIS A 10 3.68 -23.51 4.31
N THR A 11 2.53 -23.68 3.67
CA THR A 11 2.28 -23.12 2.33
C THR A 11 2.40 -21.61 2.32
N LEU A 12 1.69 -20.93 3.25
CA LEU A 12 1.70 -19.49 3.35
C LEU A 12 3.03 -18.95 3.89
N GLY A 13 3.62 -19.62 4.89
CA GLY A 13 4.91 -19.25 5.45
C GLY A 13 6.02 -19.24 4.40
N ASN A 14 6.11 -20.30 3.58
CA ASN A 14 7.10 -20.37 2.50
C ASN A 14 6.82 -19.34 1.39
N ALA A 15 5.55 -19.18 0.99
CA ALA A 15 5.18 -18.19 -0.03
C ALA A 15 5.52 -16.76 0.42
N LEU A 16 5.12 -16.37 1.64
CA LEU A 16 5.43 -15.06 2.21
C LEU A 16 6.94 -14.85 2.35
N ARG A 17 7.68 -15.84 2.86
CA ARG A 17 9.13 -15.76 2.99
C ARG A 17 9.79 -15.46 1.64
N ARG A 18 9.39 -16.14 0.58
CA ARG A 18 9.94 -15.92 -0.77
C ARG A 18 9.64 -14.52 -1.29
N VAL A 19 8.42 -14.07 -1.15
CA VAL A 19 8.00 -12.73 -1.60
C VAL A 19 8.71 -11.64 -0.79
N LEU A 20 8.81 -11.80 0.53
CA LEU A 20 9.52 -10.86 1.41
C LEU A 20 10.99 -10.68 1.02
N LEU A 21 11.67 -11.76 0.63
CA LEU A 21 13.09 -11.69 0.24
C LEU A 21 13.33 -11.21 -1.20
N SER A 22 12.39 -11.45 -2.12
CA SER A 22 12.62 -11.21 -3.55
C SER A 22 11.88 -10.01 -4.14
N SER A 23 10.75 -9.61 -3.55
CA SER A 23 9.81 -8.72 -4.25
C SER A 23 9.54 -7.40 -3.54
N MET A 24 10.15 -7.18 -2.38
CA MET A 24 9.99 -5.94 -1.63
C MET A 24 10.70 -4.79 -2.34
N PRO A 25 10.03 -3.62 -2.48
CA PRO A 25 10.68 -2.42 -2.98
C PRO A 25 11.65 -1.86 -1.94
N GLY A 26 12.71 -1.28 -2.41
CA GLY A 26 13.69 -0.59 -1.57
C GLY A 26 14.57 0.34 -2.37
N TYR A 27 15.61 0.85 -1.73
CA TYR A 27 16.47 1.88 -2.26
C TYR A 27 17.93 1.46 -2.16
N ALA A 28 18.73 1.79 -3.17
CA ALA A 28 20.15 1.49 -3.15
C ALA A 28 20.96 2.51 -3.97
N ALA A 29 22.21 2.70 -3.59
CA ALA A 29 23.18 3.41 -4.42
C ALA A 29 23.48 2.57 -5.67
N THR A 30 23.37 3.17 -6.84
CA THR A 30 23.48 2.48 -8.13
C THR A 30 24.64 2.98 -8.97
N GLU A 31 25.01 4.23 -8.81
CA GLU A 31 26.16 4.85 -9.49
C GLU A 31 26.89 5.75 -8.51
N VAL A 32 28.20 5.79 -8.61
CA VAL A 32 29.04 6.70 -7.82
C VAL A 32 30.07 7.36 -8.74
N GLN A 33 30.30 8.64 -8.51
CA GLN A 33 31.37 9.38 -9.11
C GLN A 33 32.22 10.02 -8.02
N ILE A 34 33.52 9.68 -7.94
CA ILE A 34 34.45 10.19 -6.94
C ILE A 34 35.41 11.13 -7.62
N ALA A 35 35.65 12.30 -7.03
CA ALA A 35 36.58 13.29 -7.59
C ALA A 35 38.01 12.74 -7.65
N GLY A 36 38.60 12.78 -8.85
CA GLY A 36 39.96 12.30 -9.09
C GLY A 36 40.11 10.78 -9.31
N VAL A 37 38.98 10.04 -9.34
CA VAL A 37 38.93 8.59 -9.56
C VAL A 37 38.35 8.28 -10.93
N LEU A 38 39.04 7.44 -11.72
CA LEU A 38 38.58 7.02 -13.05
C LEU A 38 38.04 5.59 -13.10
N HIS A 39 38.46 4.75 -12.17
CA HIS A 39 38.05 3.34 -12.07
C HIS A 39 38.15 2.84 -10.64
N GLU A 40 37.48 1.75 -10.34
CA GLU A 40 37.33 1.17 -9.01
C GLU A 40 38.66 0.66 -8.38
N TYR A 41 39.65 0.33 -9.19
CA TYR A 41 40.94 -0.20 -8.72
C TYR A 41 41.99 0.90 -8.45
N SER A 42 41.56 2.03 -7.95
CA SER A 42 42.42 3.15 -7.61
C SER A 42 42.41 3.44 -6.11
N THR A 43 43.41 4.20 -5.68
CA THR A 43 43.52 4.73 -4.32
C THR A 43 43.35 6.24 -4.34
N ILE A 44 42.92 6.81 -3.22
CA ILE A 44 42.69 8.24 -3.06
C ILE A 44 43.72 8.76 -2.05
N GLU A 45 44.48 9.79 -2.42
CA GLU A 45 45.46 10.40 -1.52
C GLU A 45 44.76 10.96 -0.27
N GLY A 46 45.26 10.57 0.91
CA GLY A 46 44.69 11.00 2.19
C GLY A 46 43.43 10.23 2.64
N VAL A 47 43.05 9.13 1.97
CA VAL A 47 42.03 8.19 2.40
C VAL A 47 42.67 6.85 2.72
N GLN A 48 42.28 6.21 3.82
CA GLN A 48 42.89 4.95 4.27
C GLN A 48 42.42 3.75 3.44
N GLU A 49 41.13 3.74 3.07
CA GLU A 49 40.51 2.69 2.28
C GLU A 49 40.79 2.92 0.78
N ASP A 50 40.84 1.82 0.03
CA ASP A 50 40.81 1.90 -1.43
C ASP A 50 39.38 2.17 -1.95
N VAL A 51 39.28 2.46 -3.25
CA VAL A 51 37.99 2.80 -3.84
C VAL A 51 37.02 1.60 -3.74
N VAL A 52 37.48 0.35 -3.88
CA VAL A 52 36.63 -0.86 -3.78
C VAL A 52 36.05 -0.95 -2.38
N ASP A 53 36.83 -0.73 -1.33
CA ASP A 53 36.33 -0.76 0.06
C ASP A 53 35.32 0.35 0.32
N ILE A 54 35.56 1.55 -0.19
CA ILE A 54 34.61 2.67 -0.12
C ILE A 54 33.28 2.29 -0.77
N LEU A 55 33.31 1.66 -1.96
CA LEU A 55 32.11 1.22 -2.67
C LEU A 55 31.36 0.10 -1.92
N LEU A 56 32.11 -0.84 -1.29
CA LEU A 56 31.52 -1.89 -0.46
C LEU A 56 30.86 -1.31 0.79
N ASN A 57 31.51 -0.36 1.45
CA ASN A 57 30.95 0.34 2.61
C ASN A 57 29.72 1.15 2.23
N LEU A 58 29.72 1.79 1.06
CA LEU A 58 28.58 2.54 0.57
C LEU A 58 27.33 1.67 0.33
N LYS A 59 27.50 0.39 -0.06
CA LYS A 59 26.39 -0.57 -0.13
C LYS A 59 25.72 -0.84 1.22
N GLY A 60 26.41 -0.59 2.33
CA GLY A 60 25.87 -0.69 3.69
C GLY A 60 25.05 0.51 4.13
N VAL A 61 25.06 1.61 3.36
CA VAL A 61 24.26 2.80 3.68
C VAL A 61 22.79 2.52 3.36
N VAL A 62 21.94 2.73 4.35
CA VAL A 62 20.49 2.50 4.26
C VAL A 62 19.80 3.84 4.06
N LEU A 63 19.09 3.96 2.96
CA LEU A 63 18.44 5.17 2.50
C LEU A 63 16.95 4.95 2.30
N LYS A 64 16.15 6.00 2.45
CA LYS A 64 14.73 6.03 2.13
C LYS A 64 14.44 7.26 1.28
N LEU A 65 13.81 7.07 0.12
CA LEU A 65 13.35 8.15 -0.74
C LEU A 65 11.85 8.40 -0.49
N HIS A 66 11.47 9.67 -0.42
CA HIS A 66 10.09 10.10 -0.28
C HIS A 66 9.62 10.73 -1.59
N ASN A 67 8.58 10.16 -2.20
CA ASN A 67 7.92 10.68 -3.42
C ASN A 67 8.83 10.85 -4.66
N ARG A 68 9.95 10.12 -4.71
CA ARG A 68 10.87 10.12 -5.85
C ARG A 68 11.33 8.70 -6.17
N GLU A 69 11.64 8.46 -7.45
CA GLU A 69 12.19 7.19 -7.93
C GLU A 69 13.71 7.18 -7.91
N ASP A 70 14.34 8.35 -8.03
CA ASP A 70 15.79 8.52 -7.99
C ASP A 70 16.21 9.83 -7.29
N ALA A 71 17.43 9.87 -6.80
CA ALA A 71 18.04 11.06 -6.23
C ALA A 71 19.56 11.06 -6.48
N LEU A 72 20.13 12.25 -6.68
CA LEU A 72 21.57 12.48 -6.73
C LEU A 72 22.01 13.15 -5.42
N LEU A 73 22.85 12.46 -4.67
CA LEU A 73 23.35 12.93 -3.38
C LEU A 73 24.82 13.34 -3.51
N SER A 74 25.25 14.31 -2.72
CA SER A 74 26.63 14.79 -2.64
C SER A 74 27.20 14.47 -1.26
N LEU A 75 28.46 14.03 -1.23
CA LEU A 75 29.23 13.90 0.00
C LEU A 75 30.50 14.66 -0.17
N LYS A 76 30.79 15.58 0.77
CA LYS A 76 32.02 16.39 0.78
C LYS A 76 32.56 16.48 2.20
N LYS A 77 33.70 15.85 2.47
CA LYS A 77 34.36 15.93 3.76
C LYS A 77 35.83 16.20 3.61
N LYS A 78 36.33 17.04 4.50
CA LYS A 78 37.75 17.42 4.59
C LYS A 78 38.22 17.35 6.04
N GLY A 79 39.45 16.97 6.24
CA GLY A 79 40.06 16.86 7.57
C GLY A 79 40.16 15.43 8.04
N GLU A 80 40.88 15.19 9.11
CA GLU A 80 41.12 13.87 9.70
C GLU A 80 39.85 13.33 10.37
N GLY A 81 39.57 12.04 10.20
CA GLY A 81 38.52 11.32 10.89
C GLY A 81 37.65 10.46 9.99
N PRO A 82 36.64 9.78 10.58
CA PRO A 82 35.72 8.92 9.83
C PRO A 82 34.77 9.75 8.97
N VAL A 83 34.54 9.28 7.76
CA VAL A 83 33.44 9.73 6.87
C VAL A 83 32.28 8.82 7.08
N THR A 84 31.17 9.35 7.52
CA THR A 84 29.96 8.56 7.84
C THR A 84 28.84 8.83 6.85
N ALA A 85 27.83 7.96 6.85
CA ALA A 85 26.63 8.17 6.03
C ALA A 85 25.92 9.50 6.37
N GLY A 86 26.02 9.98 7.63
CA GLY A 86 25.49 11.27 8.05
C GLY A 86 26.18 12.49 7.41
N ASP A 87 27.38 12.32 6.82
CA ASP A 87 28.07 13.38 6.08
C ASP A 87 27.53 13.56 4.64
N ILE A 88 26.63 12.69 4.19
CA ILE A 88 25.95 12.83 2.90
C ILE A 88 24.98 14.00 3.00
N GLU A 89 25.08 14.94 2.08
CA GLU A 89 24.14 16.05 1.93
C GLU A 89 22.78 15.51 1.45
N ALA A 90 21.93 15.11 2.39
CA ALA A 90 20.59 14.63 2.09
C ALA A 90 19.65 15.82 1.84
N THR A 91 18.86 15.73 0.76
CA THR A 91 17.72 16.64 0.53
C THR A 91 16.52 16.21 1.40
N HIS A 92 15.51 17.09 1.55
CA HIS A 92 14.33 16.76 2.36
C HIS A 92 13.55 15.53 1.87
N ASP A 93 13.80 15.11 0.65
CA ASP A 93 13.17 13.93 0.04
C ASP A 93 13.97 12.64 0.30
N VAL A 94 15.10 12.72 1.00
CA VAL A 94 15.99 11.57 1.29
C VAL A 94 16.27 11.50 2.78
N GLU A 95 16.01 10.35 3.36
CA GLU A 95 16.28 10.05 4.75
C GLU A 95 17.38 8.99 4.85
N ILE A 96 18.39 9.21 5.70
CA ILE A 96 19.44 8.24 5.99
C ILE A 96 19.10 7.54 7.30
N ILE A 97 18.88 6.23 7.25
CA ILE A 97 18.43 5.44 8.40
C ILE A 97 19.60 5.11 9.35
N ASN A 98 20.80 4.92 8.82
CA ASN A 98 22.00 4.57 9.58
C ASN A 98 23.12 5.61 9.46
N PRO A 99 22.95 6.84 9.97
CA PRO A 99 23.89 7.94 9.78
C PRO A 99 25.29 7.67 10.36
N GLU A 100 25.41 6.77 11.33
CA GLU A 100 26.67 6.41 11.96
C GLU A 100 27.51 5.40 11.15
N HIS A 101 26.95 4.88 10.04
CA HIS A 101 27.67 3.91 9.21
C HIS A 101 28.90 4.54 8.56
N VAL A 102 30.07 3.97 8.80
CA VAL A 102 31.34 4.49 8.31
C VAL A 102 31.55 4.07 6.85
N ILE A 103 31.85 5.04 6.00
CA ILE A 103 32.14 4.85 4.57
C ILE A 103 33.66 4.79 4.33
N ALA A 104 34.42 5.69 4.95
CA ALA A 104 35.86 5.78 4.81
C ALA A 104 36.52 6.51 6.00
N HIS A 105 37.84 6.44 6.12
CA HIS A 105 38.63 7.22 7.08
C HIS A 105 39.59 8.14 6.37
N LEU A 106 39.56 9.42 6.77
CA LEU A 106 40.48 10.42 6.24
C LEU A 106 41.71 10.56 7.13
N SER A 107 42.89 10.60 6.52
CA SER A 107 44.17 10.97 7.14
C SER A 107 44.31 12.50 7.28
N PRO A 108 45.25 13.02 8.06
CA PRO A 108 45.48 14.45 8.14
C PRO A 108 45.67 15.10 6.76
N GLY A 109 44.85 16.11 6.47
CA GLY A 109 44.83 16.78 5.15
C GLY A 109 44.08 16.06 4.03
N GLY A 110 43.51 14.87 4.32
CA GLY A 110 42.68 14.12 3.39
C GLY A 110 41.37 14.84 3.05
N LYS A 111 40.83 14.55 1.88
CA LYS A 111 39.54 15.03 1.39
C LYS A 111 38.87 13.94 0.60
N LEU A 112 37.55 13.81 0.75
CA LEU A 112 36.73 12.93 -0.04
C LEU A 112 35.53 13.73 -0.58
N GLU A 113 35.36 13.69 -1.90
CA GLU A 113 34.24 14.32 -2.58
C GLU A 113 33.64 13.31 -3.56
N MET A 114 32.37 13.00 -3.40
CA MET A 114 31.66 12.05 -4.27
C MET A 114 30.22 12.45 -4.54
N GLN A 115 29.73 12.02 -5.69
CA GLN A 115 28.31 12.07 -6.04
C GLN A 115 27.78 10.64 -6.09
N ILE A 116 26.62 10.42 -5.48
CA ILE A 116 26.00 9.11 -5.30
C ILE A 116 24.61 9.18 -5.92
N LYS A 117 24.36 8.35 -6.92
CA LYS A 117 23.01 8.18 -7.46
C LYS A 117 22.32 7.06 -6.72
N VAL A 118 21.15 7.35 -6.18
CA VAL A 118 20.29 6.39 -5.49
C VAL A 118 19.04 6.18 -6.31
N GLU A 119 18.60 4.95 -6.46
CA GLU A 119 17.41 4.59 -7.22
C GLU A 119 16.51 3.65 -6.41
N THR A 120 15.23 3.62 -6.78
CA THR A 120 14.26 2.65 -6.28
C THR A 120 14.30 1.40 -7.13
N GLY A 121 14.21 0.24 -6.50
CA GLY A 121 14.19 -1.04 -7.21
C GLY A 121 13.68 -2.20 -6.35
N ARG A 122 13.83 -3.42 -6.86
CA ARG A 122 13.45 -4.65 -6.16
C ARG A 122 14.52 -5.71 -6.30
N GLY A 123 14.74 -6.45 -5.21
CA GLY A 123 15.68 -7.56 -5.20
C GLY A 123 17.13 -7.13 -5.42
N TYR A 124 17.88 -7.84 -6.23
CA TYR A 124 19.29 -7.59 -6.54
C TYR A 124 19.48 -7.37 -8.04
N LEU A 125 20.15 -6.27 -8.39
CA LEU A 125 20.46 -5.93 -9.78
C LEU A 125 21.98 -5.79 -9.93
N PRO A 126 22.65 -6.75 -10.63
CA PRO A 126 24.08 -6.64 -10.93
C PRO A 126 24.38 -5.43 -11.82
N GLY A 127 25.49 -4.75 -11.56
CA GLY A 127 25.90 -3.58 -12.31
C GLY A 127 26.17 -3.85 -13.80
N ASN A 128 26.65 -5.05 -14.13
CA ASN A 128 26.92 -5.47 -15.50
C ASN A 128 25.66 -5.72 -16.35
N LEU A 129 24.50 -5.93 -15.71
CA LEU A 129 23.21 -6.09 -16.40
C LEU A 129 22.47 -4.77 -16.58
N ARG A 130 22.99 -3.68 -16.04
CA ARG A 130 22.38 -2.36 -16.19
C ARG A 130 22.69 -1.80 -17.57
N VAL A 131 21.63 -1.56 -18.33
CA VAL A 131 21.73 -0.86 -19.61
C VAL A 131 21.83 0.64 -19.32
N VAL A 132 23.05 1.16 -19.27
CA VAL A 132 23.27 2.60 -19.17
C VAL A 132 23.37 3.14 -20.58
N PRO A 133 22.53 4.12 -20.98
CA PRO A 133 22.65 4.78 -22.28
C PRO A 133 24.08 5.29 -22.49
N GLU A 134 24.64 5.13 -23.69
CA GLU A 134 26.02 5.55 -23.97
C GLU A 134 26.27 7.03 -23.70
N GLU A 135 25.25 7.86 -23.89
CA GLU A 135 25.28 9.29 -23.56
C GLU A 135 25.44 9.57 -22.06
N SER A 136 25.08 8.62 -21.20
CA SER A 136 25.19 8.74 -19.73
C SER A 136 26.46 8.12 -19.16
N LYS A 137 27.30 7.48 -19.98
CA LYS A 137 28.63 6.97 -19.59
C LYS A 137 29.62 8.12 -19.44
N GLY A 138 29.46 8.92 -18.38
CA GLY A 138 30.43 9.95 -18.03
C GLY A 138 31.75 9.31 -17.59
N ILE A 139 32.91 9.98 -17.92
CA ILE A 139 34.23 9.55 -17.45
C ILE A 139 34.25 9.58 -15.92
N GLY A 140 34.73 8.49 -15.29
CA GLY A 140 34.85 8.38 -13.84
C GLY A 140 33.53 7.99 -13.09
N LYS A 141 32.48 7.63 -13.81
CA LYS A 141 31.27 7.02 -13.20
C LYS A 141 31.50 5.53 -12.99
N ILE A 142 31.31 5.08 -11.77
CA ILE A 142 31.42 3.69 -11.36
C ILE A 142 30.02 3.16 -11.10
N ILE A 143 29.65 2.05 -11.77
CA ILE A 143 28.36 1.41 -11.61
C ILE A 143 28.45 0.39 -10.48
N LEU A 144 27.50 0.45 -9.55
CA LEU A 144 27.42 -0.48 -8.42
C LEU A 144 26.35 -1.56 -8.65
N ASP A 145 26.63 -2.76 -8.11
CA ASP A 145 25.57 -3.73 -7.90
C ASP A 145 24.62 -3.20 -6.83
N ALA A 146 23.34 -3.20 -7.11
CA ALA A 146 22.33 -2.67 -6.22
C ALA A 146 21.55 -3.79 -5.54
N SER A 147 21.54 -3.81 -4.21
CA SER A 147 20.67 -4.64 -3.39
C SER A 147 19.58 -3.77 -2.80
N PHE A 148 18.39 -3.87 -3.38
CA PHE A 148 17.25 -3.04 -2.99
C PHE A 148 16.45 -3.62 -1.82
N SER A 149 16.61 -4.91 -1.49
CA SER A 149 15.77 -5.56 -0.49
C SER A 149 15.90 -4.90 0.89
N PRO A 150 14.80 -4.37 1.46
CA PRO A 150 14.81 -3.86 2.82
C PRO A 150 14.77 -4.97 3.88
N VAL A 151 14.53 -6.21 3.46
CA VAL A 151 14.43 -7.38 4.34
C VAL A 151 15.74 -8.14 4.32
N LYS A 152 16.39 -8.26 5.47
CA LYS A 152 17.67 -8.95 5.65
C LYS A 152 17.50 -10.45 5.88
N ARG A 153 16.55 -10.83 6.73
CA ARG A 153 16.31 -12.21 7.12
C ARG A 153 14.84 -12.48 7.35
N VAL A 154 14.39 -13.64 6.88
CA VAL A 154 13.05 -14.16 7.17
C VAL A 154 13.16 -15.62 7.56
N SER A 155 12.66 -15.98 8.73
CA SER A 155 12.44 -17.34 9.15
C SER A 155 10.99 -17.57 9.52
N TYR A 156 10.50 -18.78 9.37
CA TYR A 156 9.18 -19.15 9.83
C TYR A 156 9.16 -20.54 10.47
N SER A 157 8.26 -20.71 11.41
CA SER A 157 7.93 -21.99 12.02
C SER A 157 6.42 -22.18 12.10
N VAL A 158 5.99 -23.44 12.11
CA VAL A 158 4.57 -23.77 12.22
C VAL A 158 4.39 -24.63 13.46
N GLU A 159 3.48 -24.21 14.32
CA GLU A 159 3.08 -24.90 15.54
C GLU A 159 1.62 -25.32 15.42
N SER A 160 1.21 -26.31 16.22
CA SER A 160 -0.21 -26.67 16.33
C SER A 160 -0.97 -25.59 17.10
N ALA A 161 -2.10 -25.13 16.57
CA ALA A 161 -3.03 -24.23 17.23
C ALA A 161 -4.26 -24.99 17.71
N ARG A 162 -4.82 -24.55 18.85
CA ARG A 162 -6.07 -25.07 19.37
C ARG A 162 -7.10 -23.94 19.44
N VAL A 163 -8.21 -24.15 18.77
CA VAL A 163 -9.37 -23.27 18.86
C VAL A 163 -10.56 -24.09 19.32
N GLU A 164 -11.02 -23.87 20.54
CA GLU A 164 -12.09 -24.63 21.21
C GLU A 164 -11.81 -26.16 21.23
N GLN A 165 -12.57 -26.94 20.45
CA GLN A 165 -12.41 -28.40 20.36
C GLN A 165 -11.50 -28.84 19.19
N ARG A 166 -11.14 -27.92 18.28
CA ARG A 166 -10.26 -28.23 17.16
C ARG A 166 -8.80 -28.06 17.58
N THR A 167 -8.03 -29.13 17.42
CA THR A 167 -6.58 -29.19 17.78
C THR A 167 -5.70 -29.42 16.54
N ASP A 168 -6.32 -29.46 15.38
CA ASP A 168 -5.71 -29.80 14.08
C ASP A 168 -5.37 -28.57 13.23
N LEU A 169 -5.34 -27.39 13.84
CA LEU A 169 -5.07 -26.13 13.18
C LEU A 169 -3.58 -25.76 13.25
N ASP A 170 -3.13 -24.95 12.30
CA ASP A 170 -1.77 -24.43 12.25
C ASP A 170 -1.70 -23.01 12.84
N LYS A 171 -0.61 -22.75 13.56
CA LYS A 171 -0.15 -21.42 13.98
C LYS A 171 1.13 -21.11 13.24
N LEU A 172 1.14 -20.08 12.42
CA LEU A 172 2.29 -19.60 11.70
C LEU A 172 3.02 -18.51 12.50
N ILE A 173 4.28 -18.74 12.80
CA ILE A 173 5.20 -17.79 13.41
C ILE A 173 6.18 -17.36 12.33
N ILE A 174 6.28 -16.05 12.08
CA ILE A 174 7.24 -15.48 11.12
C ILE A 174 8.14 -14.50 11.89
N ASP A 175 9.44 -14.67 11.73
CA ASP A 175 10.46 -13.81 12.28
C ASP A 175 11.15 -13.07 11.12
N ILE A 176 11.11 -11.73 11.17
CA ILE A 176 11.56 -10.85 10.09
C ILE A 176 12.53 -9.83 10.65
N GLU A 177 13.68 -9.74 10.01
CA GLU A 177 14.67 -8.70 10.25
C GLU A 177 14.75 -7.77 9.05
N THR A 178 14.47 -6.49 9.27
CA THR A 178 14.54 -5.42 8.26
C THR A 178 15.78 -4.56 8.47
N ASN A 179 16.07 -3.71 7.49
CA ASN A 179 17.13 -2.71 7.60
C ASN A 179 16.66 -1.37 8.21
N GLY A 180 15.38 -1.28 8.64
CA GLY A 180 14.79 -0.08 9.23
C GLY A 180 14.00 0.82 8.25
N VAL A 181 14.06 0.56 6.95
CA VAL A 181 13.30 1.32 5.92
C VAL A 181 11.80 1.04 5.98
N ILE A 182 11.44 -0.19 6.34
CA ILE A 182 10.06 -0.67 6.42
C ILE A 182 9.82 -1.41 7.73
N GLU A 183 8.66 -1.20 8.32
CA GLU A 183 8.21 -1.94 9.49
C GLU A 183 7.88 -3.40 9.12
N PRO A 184 8.22 -4.40 9.96
CA PRO A 184 7.98 -5.82 9.66
C PRO A 184 6.53 -6.14 9.36
N GLU A 185 5.58 -5.53 10.07
CA GLU A 185 4.15 -5.73 9.82
C GLU A 185 3.71 -5.18 8.47
N GLU A 186 4.24 -4.03 8.09
CA GLU A 186 3.96 -3.42 6.79
C GLU A 186 4.53 -4.26 5.65
N ALA A 187 5.74 -4.81 5.85
CA ALA A 187 6.36 -5.73 4.90
C ALA A 187 5.48 -6.97 4.65
N ILE A 188 4.92 -7.58 5.72
CA ILE A 188 4.01 -8.72 5.60
C ILE A 188 2.75 -8.33 4.82
N ARG A 189 2.13 -7.18 5.14
CA ARG A 189 0.93 -6.70 4.43
C ARG A 189 1.21 -6.49 2.94
N TYR A 190 2.36 -5.92 2.62
CA TYR A 190 2.76 -5.69 1.23
C TYR A 190 3.00 -7.02 0.49
N ALA A 191 3.73 -7.96 1.11
CA ALA A 191 3.96 -9.28 0.55
C ALA A 191 2.66 -10.07 0.34
N ALA A 192 1.71 -9.98 1.28
CA ALA A 192 0.40 -10.59 1.15
C ALA A 192 -0.41 -10.00 -0.02
N ARG A 193 -0.38 -8.69 -0.23
CA ARG A 193 -1.02 -8.04 -1.38
C ARG A 193 -0.46 -8.55 -2.71
N ILE A 194 0.88 -8.64 -2.82
CA ILE A 194 1.51 -9.20 -4.02
C ILE A 194 0.99 -10.62 -4.29
N LEU A 195 0.90 -11.48 -3.27
CA LEU A 195 0.39 -12.84 -3.43
C LEU A 195 -1.07 -12.86 -3.89
N VAL A 196 -1.94 -12.03 -3.30
CA VAL A 196 -3.35 -11.91 -3.69
C VAL A 196 -3.46 -11.46 -5.14
N ASP A 197 -2.70 -10.44 -5.55
CA ASP A 197 -2.72 -9.92 -6.92
C ASP A 197 -2.27 -10.98 -7.93
N GLN A 198 -1.21 -11.74 -7.61
CA GLN A 198 -0.73 -12.81 -8.49
C GLN A 198 -1.69 -14.01 -8.55
N LEU A 199 -2.32 -14.35 -7.43
CA LEU A 199 -3.29 -15.45 -7.38
C LEU A 199 -4.63 -15.09 -8.01
N SER A 200 -5.00 -13.81 -8.06
CA SER A 200 -6.23 -13.34 -8.68
C SER A 200 -6.34 -13.74 -10.16
N VAL A 201 -5.21 -13.79 -10.87
CA VAL A 201 -5.14 -14.24 -12.28
C VAL A 201 -5.63 -15.69 -12.41
N PHE A 202 -5.27 -16.55 -11.45
CA PHE A 202 -5.72 -17.95 -11.45
C PHE A 202 -7.17 -18.09 -11.01
N ALA A 203 -7.61 -17.25 -10.08
CA ALA A 203 -9.02 -17.22 -9.64
C ALA A 203 -9.98 -16.73 -10.73
N ALA A 204 -9.48 -15.90 -11.66
CA ALA A 204 -10.23 -15.37 -12.79
C ALA A 204 -10.20 -16.28 -14.03
N LEU A 205 -9.55 -17.45 -13.99
CA LEU A 205 -9.59 -18.43 -15.08
C LEU A 205 -11.03 -18.94 -15.24
N GLU A 206 -11.67 -18.58 -16.35
CA GLU A 206 -12.99 -19.09 -16.74
C GLU A 206 -12.90 -20.58 -17.08
N GLY A 207 -13.21 -21.43 -16.13
CA GLY A 207 -13.21 -22.87 -16.27
C GLY A 207 -13.69 -23.53 -15.00
N THR A 208 -15.03 -23.67 -14.85
CA THR A 208 -15.71 -24.54 -13.86
C THR A 208 -15.18 -24.54 -12.42
N ALA A 209 -15.09 -23.39 -11.79
CA ALA A 209 -15.22 -23.31 -10.34
C ALA A 209 -16.68 -22.94 -10.02
N PRO A 210 -17.34 -23.62 -9.03
CA PRO A 210 -18.58 -23.08 -8.52
C PRO A 210 -18.29 -21.67 -8.06
N ALA A 211 -19.01 -20.71 -8.62
CA ALA A 211 -18.99 -19.34 -8.15
C ALA A 211 -19.17 -19.37 -6.63
N VAL A 212 -18.10 -19.10 -5.90
CA VAL A 212 -18.24 -18.52 -4.58
C VAL A 212 -18.91 -17.19 -4.87
N GLU A 213 -20.23 -17.15 -4.78
CA GLU A 213 -20.96 -15.90 -4.72
C GLU A 213 -20.31 -15.09 -3.61
N GLU A 214 -19.35 -14.20 -3.99
CA GLU A 214 -19.15 -13.01 -3.20
C GLU A 214 -20.54 -12.42 -3.07
N LYS A 215 -21.14 -12.53 -1.89
CA LYS A 215 -22.26 -11.71 -1.51
C LYS A 215 -21.78 -10.27 -1.70
N LYS A 216 -21.95 -9.75 -2.91
CA LYS A 216 -22.01 -8.31 -3.14
C LYS A 216 -23.10 -7.88 -2.16
N THR A 217 -22.71 -7.33 -1.04
CA THR A 217 -23.62 -6.54 -0.23
C THR A 217 -24.22 -5.56 -1.23
N PRO A 218 -25.53 -5.64 -1.51
CA PRO A 218 -26.15 -4.75 -2.46
C PRO A 218 -25.83 -3.35 -1.97
N GLN A 219 -25.04 -2.60 -2.74
CA GLN A 219 -24.80 -1.20 -2.48
C GLN A 219 -26.13 -0.51 -2.65
N VAL A 220 -26.84 -0.36 -1.54
CA VAL A 220 -28.05 0.44 -1.49
C VAL A 220 -27.59 1.85 -1.84
N ASP A 221 -28.15 2.42 -2.91
CA ASP A 221 -27.82 3.77 -3.35
C ASP A 221 -27.92 4.72 -2.15
N PRO A 222 -26.89 5.48 -1.80
CA PRO A 222 -26.91 6.40 -0.66
C PRO A 222 -28.09 7.38 -0.67
N ILE A 223 -28.66 7.67 -1.82
CA ILE A 223 -29.88 8.48 -1.99
C ILE A 223 -31.08 7.84 -1.30
N LEU A 224 -31.21 6.51 -1.35
CA LEU A 224 -32.36 5.80 -0.78
C LEU A 224 -32.38 5.78 0.75
N LEU A 225 -31.21 5.98 1.38
CA LEU A 225 -31.07 6.07 2.83
C LEU A 225 -31.34 7.47 3.39
N ARG A 226 -31.56 8.46 2.53
CA ARG A 226 -31.89 9.81 2.97
C ARG A 226 -33.34 9.89 3.46
N PRO A 227 -33.59 10.74 4.49
CA PRO A 227 -34.94 10.98 4.97
C PRO A 227 -35.79 11.67 3.89
N VAL A 228 -37.10 11.44 3.95
CA VAL A 228 -38.09 12.05 3.02
C VAL A 228 -38.08 13.58 3.12
N ASP A 229 -37.64 14.15 4.25
CA ASP A 229 -37.50 15.59 4.44
C ASP A 229 -36.52 16.25 3.48
N ASP A 230 -35.50 15.50 3.00
CA ASP A 230 -34.49 15.95 2.02
C ASP A 230 -35.08 16.10 0.59
N LEU A 231 -36.31 15.71 0.37
CA LEU A 231 -36.99 15.86 -0.92
C LEU A 231 -37.62 17.26 -1.10
N GLU A 232 -37.46 18.17 -0.12
CA GLU A 232 -38.01 19.54 -0.16
C GLU A 232 -39.52 19.59 -0.51
N LEU A 233 -40.27 18.60 -0.04
CA LEU A 233 -41.71 18.52 -0.22
C LEU A 233 -42.43 19.56 0.67
N THR A 234 -43.67 19.92 0.30
CA THR A 234 -44.47 20.74 1.19
C THR A 234 -44.63 20.08 2.55
N VAL A 235 -44.66 20.89 3.63
CA VAL A 235 -44.82 20.43 5.04
C VAL A 235 -46.01 19.49 5.19
N ARG A 236 -47.08 19.73 4.41
CA ARG A 236 -48.28 18.91 4.42
C ARG A 236 -47.98 17.51 3.81
N SER A 237 -47.28 17.48 2.68
CA SER A 237 -46.92 16.20 2.00
C SER A 237 -45.97 15.37 2.87
N ALA A 238 -44.96 15.99 3.47
CA ALA A 238 -44.00 15.31 4.36
C ALA A 238 -44.68 14.74 5.60
N ASN A 239 -45.59 15.48 6.25
CA ASN A 239 -46.34 14.99 7.42
C ASN A 239 -47.29 13.83 7.08
N CYS A 240 -47.90 13.84 5.91
CA CYS A 240 -48.75 12.71 5.47
C CYS A 240 -47.92 11.43 5.26
N LEU A 241 -46.71 11.54 4.69
CA LEU A 241 -45.81 10.38 4.49
C LEU A 241 -45.33 9.81 5.84
N LYS A 242 -44.96 10.68 6.78
CA LYS A 242 -44.53 10.28 8.13
C LYS A 242 -45.66 9.58 8.91
N ALA A 243 -46.91 10.03 8.75
CA ALA A 243 -48.07 9.39 9.38
C ALA A 243 -48.28 7.95 8.90
N GLU A 244 -47.80 7.60 7.71
CA GLU A 244 -47.84 6.26 7.14
C GLU A 244 -46.54 5.47 7.34
N ASN A 245 -45.67 5.93 8.27
CA ASN A 245 -44.37 5.32 8.58
C ASN A 245 -43.40 5.28 7.38
N ILE A 246 -43.50 6.24 6.44
CA ILE A 246 -42.59 6.41 5.32
C ILE A 246 -41.58 7.50 5.72
N TYR A 247 -40.41 7.08 6.20
CA TYR A 247 -39.39 7.97 6.71
C TYR A 247 -38.23 8.17 5.73
N TYR A 248 -37.96 7.20 4.87
CA TYR A 248 -36.83 7.21 3.94
C TYR A 248 -37.30 7.19 2.49
N ILE A 249 -36.45 7.74 1.59
CA ILE A 249 -36.74 7.74 0.14
C ILE A 249 -36.93 6.32 -0.38
N GLY A 250 -36.17 5.35 0.15
CA GLY A 250 -36.31 3.92 -0.19
C GLY A 250 -37.68 3.31 0.22
N ASP A 251 -38.32 3.79 1.30
CA ASP A 251 -39.67 3.37 1.67
C ASP A 251 -40.69 3.95 0.70
N LEU A 252 -40.49 5.21 0.28
CA LEU A 252 -41.42 5.93 -0.60
C LEU A 252 -41.48 5.35 -2.00
N ILE A 253 -40.34 5.03 -2.61
CA ILE A 253 -40.29 4.51 -4.00
C ILE A 253 -40.89 3.10 -4.15
N GLN A 254 -40.99 2.33 -3.07
CA GLN A 254 -41.64 1.00 -3.09
C GLN A 254 -43.17 1.09 -3.07
N ARG A 255 -43.73 2.24 -2.68
CA ARG A 255 -45.17 2.45 -2.71
C ARG A 255 -45.66 2.75 -4.11
N THR A 256 -46.79 2.18 -4.46
CA THR A 256 -47.47 2.48 -5.72
C THR A 256 -48.32 3.76 -5.60
N GLU A 257 -48.61 4.39 -6.74
CA GLU A 257 -49.46 5.57 -6.79
C GLU A 257 -50.85 5.32 -6.14
N THR A 258 -51.37 4.12 -6.40
CA THR A 258 -52.70 3.71 -5.85
C THR A 258 -52.69 3.53 -4.34
N GLU A 259 -51.58 3.13 -3.76
CA GLU A 259 -51.40 3.03 -2.29
C GLU A 259 -51.31 4.41 -1.67
N LEU A 260 -50.49 5.31 -2.27
CA LEU A 260 -50.32 6.69 -1.78
C LEU A 260 -51.63 7.48 -1.88
N LEU A 261 -52.47 7.26 -2.88
CA LEU A 261 -53.79 7.89 -2.98
C LEU A 261 -54.82 7.39 -1.96
N LYS A 262 -54.62 6.23 -1.36
CA LYS A 262 -55.44 5.71 -0.26
C LYS A 262 -55.09 6.34 1.09
N THR A 263 -53.92 6.98 1.19
CA THR A 263 -53.50 7.63 2.42
C THR A 263 -54.38 8.83 2.74
N PRO A 264 -54.93 8.93 3.95
CA PRO A 264 -55.75 10.07 4.34
C PRO A 264 -54.93 11.37 4.27
N ASN A 265 -55.55 12.39 3.70
CA ASN A 265 -54.97 13.75 3.51
C ASN A 265 -53.90 13.90 2.43
N LEU A 266 -53.51 12.86 1.66
CA LEU A 266 -52.64 12.98 0.51
C LEU A 266 -53.47 13.18 -0.76
N GLY A 267 -53.49 14.39 -1.32
CA GLY A 267 -54.24 14.71 -2.52
C GLY A 267 -53.45 14.49 -3.80
N ARG A 268 -54.17 14.51 -4.97
CA ARG A 268 -53.53 14.38 -6.30
C ARG A 268 -52.42 15.44 -6.57
N LYS A 269 -52.57 16.64 -5.99
CA LYS A 269 -51.54 17.71 -6.12
C LYS A 269 -50.23 17.30 -5.42
N SER A 270 -50.32 16.80 -4.17
CA SER A 270 -49.15 16.30 -3.43
C SER A 270 -48.52 15.07 -4.08
N LEU A 271 -49.29 14.19 -4.71
CA LEU A 271 -48.75 13.06 -5.44
C LEU A 271 -47.96 13.51 -6.68
N ASN A 272 -48.45 14.49 -7.42
CA ASN A 272 -47.72 15.04 -8.58
C ASN A 272 -46.42 15.72 -8.14
N GLU A 273 -46.43 16.49 -7.07
CA GLU A 273 -45.24 17.08 -6.45
C GLU A 273 -44.19 16.01 -6.10
N ILE A 274 -44.59 14.93 -5.43
CA ILE A 274 -43.71 13.79 -5.10
C ILE A 274 -43.12 13.15 -6.35
N LYS A 275 -43.94 12.95 -7.40
CA LYS A 275 -43.46 12.38 -8.68
C LYS A 275 -42.44 13.27 -9.39
N GLU A 276 -42.67 14.58 -9.43
CA GLU A 276 -41.74 15.53 -10.06
C GLU A 276 -40.39 15.54 -9.35
N VAL A 277 -40.43 15.56 -8.01
CA VAL A 277 -39.22 15.57 -7.20
C VAL A 277 -38.45 14.23 -7.32
N LEU A 278 -39.15 13.10 -7.34
CA LEU A 278 -38.51 11.79 -7.57
C LEU A 278 -37.94 11.68 -8.98
N ALA A 279 -38.68 12.13 -9.98
CA ALA A 279 -38.22 12.10 -11.39
C ALA A 279 -36.97 12.98 -11.61
N SER A 280 -36.86 14.15 -10.96
CA SER A 280 -35.67 15.01 -11.00
C SER A 280 -34.41 14.31 -10.46
N ARG A 281 -34.60 13.30 -9.61
CA ARG A 281 -33.51 12.49 -9.02
C ARG A 281 -33.38 11.11 -9.71
N GLY A 282 -34.08 10.87 -10.81
CA GLY A 282 -34.04 9.60 -11.56
C GLY A 282 -34.77 8.45 -10.90
N LEU A 283 -35.66 8.71 -9.92
CA LEU A 283 -36.41 7.71 -9.18
C LEU A 283 -37.88 7.70 -9.62
N THR A 284 -38.53 6.53 -9.51
CA THR A 284 -39.97 6.36 -9.84
C THR A 284 -40.67 5.58 -8.74
N LEU A 285 -41.98 5.86 -8.58
CA LEU A 285 -42.82 5.09 -7.64
C LEU A 285 -43.08 3.65 -8.16
N GLY A 286 -43.20 2.71 -7.26
CA GLY A 286 -43.44 1.29 -7.57
C GLY A 286 -42.19 0.47 -7.89
N MET A 287 -40.99 1.02 -7.62
CA MET A 287 -39.72 0.26 -7.76
C MET A 287 -39.60 -0.78 -6.66
N LYS A 288 -39.31 -2.03 -7.03
CA LYS A 288 -39.04 -3.10 -6.06
C LYS A 288 -37.54 -3.08 -5.72
N LEU A 289 -37.24 -2.89 -4.44
CA LEU A 289 -35.87 -3.01 -3.91
C LEU A 289 -35.70 -4.41 -3.29
N GLU A 290 -34.74 -5.17 -3.79
CA GLU A 290 -34.33 -6.42 -3.16
C GLU A 290 -33.48 -6.06 -1.93
N ASN A 291 -33.84 -6.56 -0.73
CA ASN A 291 -33.17 -6.28 0.56
C ASN A 291 -33.39 -4.88 1.16
N TRP A 292 -34.59 -4.36 1.11
CA TRP A 292 -34.98 -3.17 1.86
C TRP A 292 -35.91 -3.56 3.05
N PRO A 293 -35.72 -3.02 4.28
CA PRO A 293 -34.66 -2.07 4.70
C PRO A 293 -33.33 -2.76 4.97
N PRO A 294 -32.18 -2.07 4.74
CA PRO A 294 -30.87 -2.61 5.06
C PRO A 294 -30.70 -2.81 6.57
N ALA A 295 -29.90 -3.81 6.95
CA ALA A 295 -29.61 -4.13 8.35
C ALA A 295 -28.99 -2.90 9.05
N GLY A 296 -29.66 -2.39 10.10
CA GLY A 296 -29.28 -1.17 10.84
C GLY A 296 -30.27 -0.02 10.75
N LEU A 297 -31.21 0.00 9.78
CA LEU A 297 -32.25 1.02 9.67
C LEU A 297 -33.46 0.76 10.58
N GLU A 298 -33.65 -0.49 11.01
CA GLU A 298 -34.74 -0.87 11.90
C GLU A 298 -34.63 -0.26 13.30
N THR A 299 -33.40 -0.03 13.78
CA THR A 299 -33.17 0.59 15.10
C THR A 299 -33.40 2.10 15.12
N ALA A 300 -33.43 2.77 13.98
CA ALA A 300 -33.70 4.21 13.87
C ALA A 300 -35.20 4.55 13.81
N ARG A 301 -36.10 3.55 13.66
CA ARG A 301 -37.56 3.72 13.63
C ARG A 301 -38.21 3.72 15.02
N SER A 302 -37.45 3.41 16.09
CA SER A 302 -37.96 3.21 17.45
C SER A 302 -37.62 4.35 18.44
N ASN A 303 -37.00 5.44 17.99
CA ASN A 303 -36.71 6.62 18.83
C ASN A 303 -37.46 7.85 18.36
#